data_90aebcb3df511ae351e2686cce630a02
#
_entry.id   90aebcb3df511ae351e2686cce630a02
#
_cell.length_a   1.000
_cell.length_b   1.000
_cell.length_c   1.000
_cell.angle_alpha   90.00
_cell.angle_beta   90.00
_cell.angle_gamma   90.00
#
_symmetry.space_group_name_H-M   'P 1'
#
loop_
_entity.id
_entity.type
_entity.pdbx_description
1 polymer ?
#
loop_
_entity_poly.entity_id
_entity_poly.type
_entity_poly.pdbx_seq_one_letter_code
_entity_poly.pdbx_strand_id
1 'polypeptide(L)' 'MGNKVLNFLAKAVGTVILFFICDLVFQYFDTGIVDFTKAVRFALIYGMVLVVGREIFDYFRRKKQ' A
#
# COMPACT_ATOMS: atom_id res chain seq x y z
N MET A 1 -15.98 16.76 6.09
CA MET A 1 -14.79 16.84 5.24
C MET A 1 -13.61 16.07 5.82
N GLY A 2 -13.39 16.12 7.13
CA GLY A 2 -12.31 15.35 7.76
C GLY A 2 -12.46 13.84 7.63
N ASN A 3 -13.69 13.36 7.50
CA ASN A 3 -13.94 11.92 7.44
C ASN A 3 -13.43 11.28 6.16
N LYS A 4 -13.50 11.99 5.04
CA LYS A 4 -13.02 11.47 3.75
C LYS A 4 -11.50 11.33 3.74
N VAL A 5 -10.81 12.32 4.27
CA VAL A 5 -9.35 12.29 4.37
C VAL A 5 -8.90 11.21 5.34
N LEU A 6 -9.60 11.10 6.48
CA LEU A 6 -9.30 10.08 7.49
C LEU A 6 -9.48 8.68 6.91
N ASN A 7 -10.56 8.45 6.17
CA ASN A 7 -10.81 7.16 5.54
C ASN A 7 -9.75 6.83 4.50
N PHE A 8 -9.34 7.81 3.72
CA PHE A 8 -8.29 7.63 2.72
C PHE A 8 -6.97 7.27 3.40
N LEU A 9 -6.62 8.02 4.44
CA LEU A 9 -5.38 7.77 5.19
C LEU A 9 -5.40 6.39 5.83
N ALA A 10 -6.53 6.01 6.44
CA ALA A 10 -6.65 4.69 7.06
C ALA A 10 -6.49 3.58 6.04
N LYS A 11 -7.07 3.72 4.86
CA LYS A 11 -6.93 2.74 3.79
C LYS A 11 -5.50 2.65 3.30
N ALA A 12 -4.84 3.80 3.13
CA ALA A 12 -3.46 3.84 2.68
C ALA A 12 -2.53 3.19 3.70
N VAL A 13 -2.69 3.53 4.97
CA VAL A 13 -1.87 2.95 6.04
C VAL A 13 -2.12 1.44 6.13
N GLY A 14 -3.37 1.01 6.07
CA GLY A 14 -3.70 -0.41 6.11
C GLY A 14 -3.09 -1.19 4.96
N THR A 15 -3.12 -0.61 3.76
CA THR A 15 -2.53 -1.23 2.58
C THR A 15 -1.01 -1.35 2.73
N VAL A 16 -0.36 -0.29 3.20
CA VAL A 16 1.09 -0.30 3.42
C VAL A 16 1.46 -1.36 4.45
N ILE A 17 0.72 -1.43 5.55
CA ILE A 17 0.98 -2.42 6.60
C ILE A 17 0.82 -3.84 6.06
N LEU A 18 -0.23 -4.07 5.29
CA LEU A 18 -0.47 -5.39 4.67
C LEU A 18 0.69 -5.79 3.77
N PHE A 19 1.14 -4.90 2.92
CA PHE A 19 2.28 -5.16 2.05
C PHE A 19 3.55 -5.40 2.83
N PHE A 20 3.74 -4.66 3.91
CA PHE A 20 4.91 -4.83 4.77
C PHE A 20 4.93 -6.23 5.36
N ILE A 21 3.81 -6.67 5.89
CA ILE A 21 3.71 -8.01 6.48
C ILE A 21 3.93 -9.08 5.41
N CYS A 22 3.30 -8.93 4.25
CA CYS A 22 3.47 -9.88 3.16
C CYS A 22 4.91 -9.96 2.70
N ASP A 23 5.58 -8.83 2.59
CA ASP A 23 6.98 -8.79 2.17
C ASP A 23 7.89 -9.46 3.20
N LEU A 24 7.64 -9.23 4.49
CA LEU A 24 8.40 -9.88 5.55
C LEU A 24 8.24 -11.40 5.47
N VAL A 25 7.02 -11.88 5.27
CA VAL A 25 6.75 -13.31 5.16
C VAL A 25 7.45 -13.89 3.92
N PHE A 26 7.39 -13.19 2.81
CA PHE A 26 8.05 -13.60 1.58
C PHE A 26 9.56 -13.69 1.75
N GLN A 27 10.17 -12.69 2.37
CA GLN A 27 11.61 -12.69 2.61
C GLN A 27 12.01 -13.86 3.52
N TYR A 28 11.22 -14.12 4.53
CA TYR A 28 11.49 -15.23 5.43
C TYR A 28 11.47 -16.57 4.72
N PHE A 29 10.50 -16.78 3.84
CA PHE A 29 10.40 -18.03 3.09
C PHE A 29 11.47 -18.17 2.00
N ASP A 30 11.88 -17.04 1.43
CA ASP A 30 12.81 -17.07 0.29
C ASP A 30 14.27 -17.24 0.75
N THR A 31 14.72 -16.43 1.68
CA THR A 31 16.12 -16.41 2.11
C THR A 31 16.32 -16.77 3.58
N GLY A 32 15.26 -16.73 4.37
CA GLY A 32 15.36 -16.93 5.81
C GLY A 32 15.90 -15.72 6.57
N ILE A 33 16.34 -14.68 5.86
CA ILE A 33 16.84 -13.45 6.45
C ILE A 33 15.83 -12.34 6.18
N VAL A 34 15.38 -11.69 7.25
CA VAL A 34 14.40 -10.61 7.15
C VAL A 34 15.13 -9.28 7.21
N ASP A 35 15.01 -8.49 6.14
CA ASP A 35 15.61 -7.15 6.07
C ASP A 35 14.52 -6.11 6.20
N PHE A 36 14.45 -5.47 7.37
CA PHE A 36 13.41 -4.48 7.65
C PHE A 36 13.51 -3.26 6.75
N THR A 37 14.73 -2.81 6.47
CA THR A 37 14.92 -1.63 5.65
C THR A 37 14.37 -1.83 4.23
N LYS A 38 14.65 -2.98 3.65
CA LYS A 38 14.13 -3.32 2.32
C LYS A 38 12.62 -3.47 2.34
N ALA A 39 12.09 -4.11 3.39
CA ALA A 39 10.65 -4.33 3.52
C ALA A 39 9.90 -3.00 3.63
N VAL A 40 10.42 -2.08 4.43
CA VAL A 40 9.80 -0.76 4.56
C VAL A 40 9.82 0.00 3.24
N ARG A 41 10.94 -0.04 2.54
CA ARG A 41 11.06 0.61 1.24
C ARG A 41 10.07 0.05 0.23
N PHE A 42 10.03 -1.26 0.12
CA PHE A 42 9.11 -1.92 -0.81
C PHE A 42 7.67 -1.63 -0.47
N ALA A 43 7.30 -1.72 0.80
CA ALA A 43 5.94 -1.48 1.24
C ALA A 43 5.51 -0.05 0.93
N LEU A 44 6.39 0.92 1.17
CA LEU A 44 6.10 2.32 0.89
C LEU A 44 5.88 2.56 -0.61
N ILE A 45 6.79 2.04 -1.43
CA ILE A 45 6.72 2.24 -2.88
C ILE A 45 5.46 1.58 -3.45
N TYR A 46 5.26 0.31 -3.14
CA TYR A 46 4.10 -0.44 -3.67
C TYR A 46 2.79 0.09 -3.09
N GLY A 47 2.77 0.42 -1.82
CA GLY A 47 1.58 0.99 -1.19
C GLY A 47 1.18 2.31 -1.83
N MET A 48 2.16 3.18 -2.06
CA MET A 48 1.91 4.46 -2.71
C MET A 48 1.40 4.28 -4.14
N VAL A 49 2.06 3.41 -4.91
CA VAL A 49 1.66 3.14 -6.30
C VAL A 49 0.24 2.60 -6.35
N LEU A 50 -0.10 1.69 -5.46
CA LEU A 50 -1.44 1.10 -5.43
C LEU A 50 -2.51 2.13 -5.05
N VAL A 51 -2.21 2.94 -4.03
CA VAL A 51 -3.17 3.96 -3.58
C VAL A 51 -3.40 4.99 -4.68
N VAL A 52 -2.32 5.46 -5.29
CA VAL A 52 -2.42 6.43 -6.38
C VAL A 52 -3.13 5.82 -7.59
N GLY A 53 -2.78 4.59 -7.94
CA GLY A 53 -3.41 3.89 -9.06
C GLY A 53 -4.91 3.70 -8.85
N ARG A 54 -5.30 3.38 -7.62
CA ARG A 54 -6.71 3.22 -7.28
C ARG A 54 -7.47 4.54 -7.40
N GLU A 55 -6.84 5.63 -6.94
CA GLU A 55 -7.43 6.96 -7.05
C GLU A 55 -7.62 7.37 -8.50
N ILE A 56 -6.61 7.14 -9.33
CA ILE A 56 -6.69 7.45 -10.75
C ILE A 56 -7.78 6.61 -11.42
N PHE A 57 -7.85 5.33 -11.05
CA PHE A 57 -8.87 4.43 -11.60
C PHE A 57 -10.27 4.89 -11.22
N ASP A 58 -10.47 5.29 -9.98
CA ASP A 58 -11.76 5.81 -9.52
C ASP A 58 -12.13 7.10 -10.25
N TYR A 59 -11.14 7.97 -10.47
CA TYR A 59 -11.35 9.21 -11.20
C TYR A 59 -11.83 8.94 -12.62
N PHE A 60 -11.18 8.02 -13.31
CA PHE A 60 -11.58 7.65 -14.66
C PHE A 60 -12.97 7.01 -14.69
N ARG A 61 -13.28 6.23 -13.70
CA ARG A 61 -14.58 5.58 -13.60
C ARG A 61 -15.70 6.61 -13.42
N ARG A 62 -15.45 7.63 -12.63
CA ARG A 62 -16.43 8.71 -12.42
C ARG A 62 -16.66 9.53 -13.68
N LYS A 63 -15.63 9.71 -14.48
CA LYS A 63 -15.73 10.49 -15.70
C LYS A 63 -16.56 9.78 -16.78
N LYS A 64 -16.59 8.46 -16.76
CA LYS A 64 -17.35 7.68 -17.75
C LYS A 64 -18.84 7.66 -17.46
N GLN A 65 -19.24 7.97 -16.27
CA GLN A 65 -20.64 8.08 -15.91
C GLN A 65 -21.13 9.51 -16.12
#